data_dc90840d1cb0f231afceb1d8ee711482
#
_entry.id   dc90840d1cb0f231afceb1d8ee711482
#
_cell.length_a   1.000
_cell.length_b   1.000
_cell.length_c   1.000
_cell.angle_alpha   90.00
_cell.angle_beta   90.00
_cell.angle_gamma   90.00
#
_symmetry.space_group_name_H-M   'P 1'
#
loop_
_entity.id
_entity.type
_entity.pdbx_description
1 polymer ?
#
loop_
_entity_poly.entity_id
_entity_poly.type
_entity_poly.pdbx_seq_one_letter_code
_entity_poly.pdbx_strand_id
1 'polypeptide(L)'
;MKIQSPFGPKIGIIKIPKKIISKINKEVDIILNNKSKLKKSDYSEKLVGEVKQEIEISRTFINKFLSKFLKENIKKFIKKSLNKNLNTFKVKNFWVVRQFKNEYNPIHYHSGSLSG
;
A
#
# COMPACT_ATOMS: atom_id res chain seq x y z
N MET A 1 -1.82 16.00 6.92
CA MET A 1 -2.83 15.28 6.10
C MET A 1 -3.80 16.28 5.52
N LYS A 2 -3.91 16.32 4.19
CA LYS A 2 -4.91 17.07 3.43
C LYS A 2 -6.07 16.13 3.11
N ILE A 3 -7.31 16.58 3.28
CA ILE A 3 -8.53 15.83 2.90
C ILE A 3 -9.17 16.54 1.71
N GLN A 4 -9.55 15.77 0.70
CA GLN A 4 -10.23 16.25 -0.50
C GLN A 4 -11.40 15.33 -0.83
N SER A 5 -12.41 15.86 -1.52
CA SER A 5 -13.57 15.10 -2.01
C SER A 5 -13.96 15.60 -3.40
N PRO A 6 -13.12 15.35 -4.42
CA PRO A 6 -13.34 15.91 -5.75
C PRO A 6 -14.58 15.33 -6.44
N PHE A 7 -14.93 14.05 -6.18
CA PHE A 7 -16.01 13.34 -6.88
C PHE A 7 -16.83 12.44 -5.93
N GLY A 8 -17.02 12.85 -4.67
CA GLY A 8 -17.79 12.11 -3.69
C GLY A 8 -16.95 11.41 -2.64
N PRO A 9 -16.15 10.36 -2.91
CA PRO A 9 -15.28 9.71 -1.92
C PRO A 9 -14.24 10.68 -1.34
N LYS A 10 -13.98 10.58 -0.05
CA LYS A 10 -12.95 11.41 0.61
C LYS A 10 -11.58 10.80 0.39
N ILE A 11 -10.63 11.61 -0.04
CA ILE A 11 -9.24 11.24 -0.29
C ILE A 11 -8.35 11.92 0.76
N GLY A 12 -7.54 11.13 1.46
CA GLY A 12 -6.53 11.62 2.40
C GLY A 12 -5.15 11.63 1.77
N ILE A 13 -4.49 12.78 1.72
CA ILE A 13 -3.13 12.93 1.19
C ILE A 13 -2.16 13.13 2.33
N ILE A 14 -1.13 12.29 2.42
CA ILE A 14 -0.07 12.36 3.42
C ILE A 14 1.30 12.23 2.77
N LYS A 15 2.30 12.82 3.41
CA LYS A 15 3.71 12.62 3.03
C LYS A 15 4.27 11.43 3.79
N ILE A 16 4.80 10.45 3.07
CA ILE A 16 5.47 9.30 3.68
C ILE A 16 6.92 9.68 4.03
N PRO A 17 7.39 9.41 5.26
CA PRO A 17 8.78 9.66 5.64
C PRO A 17 9.77 8.88 4.77
N LYS A 18 10.85 9.53 4.34
CA LYS A 18 11.91 8.91 3.51
C LYS A 18 12.45 7.59 4.10
N LYS A 19 12.57 7.52 5.42
CA LYS A 19 13.01 6.30 6.13
C LYS A 19 12.07 5.11 5.91
N ILE A 20 10.76 5.33 5.81
CA ILE A 20 9.78 4.28 5.53
C ILE A 20 9.91 3.84 4.07
N ILE A 21 9.97 4.79 3.13
CA ILE A 21 10.14 4.49 1.69
C ILE A 21 11.42 3.68 1.47
N SER A 22 12.54 4.09 2.07
CA SER A 22 13.81 3.37 1.96
C SER A 22 13.72 1.94 2.49
N LYS A 23 13.02 1.70 3.60
CA LYS A 23 12.82 0.34 4.13
C LYS A 23 11.97 -0.53 3.21
N ILE A 24 10.89 0.02 2.65
CA ILE A 24 10.02 -0.69 1.70
C ILE A 24 10.82 -1.07 0.46
N ASN A 25 11.55 -0.12 -0.15
CA ASN A 25 12.37 -0.40 -1.32
C ASN A 25 13.43 -1.47 -1.06
N LYS A 26 14.10 -1.41 0.08
CA LYS A 26 15.08 -2.43 0.47
C LYS A 26 14.46 -3.82 0.62
N GLU A 27 13.26 -3.92 1.19
CA GLU A 27 12.55 -5.20 1.30
C GLU A 27 12.17 -5.75 -0.08
N VAL A 28 11.69 -4.90 -0.97
CA VAL A 28 11.39 -5.28 -2.37
C VAL A 28 12.64 -5.79 -3.06
N ASP A 29 13.78 -5.11 -2.92
CA ASP A 29 15.06 -5.54 -3.52
C ASP A 29 15.52 -6.90 -2.98
N ILE A 30 15.35 -7.14 -1.67
CA ILE A 30 15.63 -8.45 -1.05
C ILE A 30 14.73 -9.55 -1.64
N ILE A 31 13.46 -9.27 -1.86
CA ILE A 31 12.52 -10.23 -2.45
C ILE A 31 12.90 -10.52 -3.90
N LEU A 32 13.14 -9.49 -4.70
CA LEU A 32 13.50 -9.62 -6.11
C LEU A 32 14.81 -10.41 -6.33
N ASN A 33 15.78 -10.26 -5.42
CA ASN A 33 17.06 -10.97 -5.48
C ASN A 33 17.00 -12.41 -4.92
N ASN A 34 15.84 -12.86 -4.45
CA ASN A 34 15.67 -14.20 -3.90
C ASN A 34 14.55 -14.96 -4.62
N LYS A 35 14.91 -15.91 -5.49
CA LYS A 35 13.97 -16.68 -6.32
C LYS A 35 12.83 -17.33 -5.52
N SER A 36 13.11 -17.89 -4.35
CA SER A 36 12.11 -18.54 -3.51
C SER A 36 11.12 -17.54 -2.90
N LYS A 37 11.60 -16.37 -2.47
CA LYS A 37 10.73 -15.30 -1.97
C LYS A 37 9.91 -14.68 -3.10
N LEU A 38 10.53 -14.42 -4.24
CA LEU A 38 9.87 -13.85 -5.41
C LEU A 38 8.69 -14.72 -5.85
N LYS A 39 8.88 -16.03 -6.02
CA LYS A 39 7.80 -16.95 -6.39
C LYS A 39 6.58 -16.90 -5.46
N LYS A 40 6.79 -16.58 -4.17
CA LYS A 40 5.71 -16.47 -3.17
C LYS A 40 5.05 -15.10 -3.14
N SER A 41 5.76 -14.06 -3.54
CA SER A 41 5.36 -12.66 -3.36
C SER A 41 5.02 -11.94 -4.66
N ASP A 42 5.26 -12.57 -5.82
CA ASP A 42 4.96 -12.00 -7.13
C ASP A 42 3.48 -12.14 -7.46
N TYR A 43 2.83 -11.02 -7.64
CA TYR A 43 1.42 -10.91 -8.02
C TYR A 43 1.22 -10.39 -9.44
N SER A 44 2.29 -10.08 -10.18
CA SER A 44 2.22 -9.47 -11.51
C SER A 44 1.38 -10.26 -12.52
N GLU A 45 1.41 -11.60 -12.45
CA GLU A 45 0.62 -12.48 -13.33
C GLU A 45 -0.89 -12.50 -13.00
N LYS A 46 -1.29 -11.98 -11.84
CA LYS A 46 -2.70 -12.00 -11.39
C LYS A 46 -3.45 -10.71 -11.73
N LEU A 47 -2.77 -9.74 -12.33
CA LEU A 47 -3.35 -8.45 -12.65
C LEU A 47 -3.73 -8.33 -14.12
N VAL A 48 -4.71 -7.47 -14.36
CA VAL A 48 -5.20 -7.15 -15.71
C VAL A 48 -4.24 -6.20 -16.45
N GLY A 49 -3.23 -5.64 -15.78
CA GLY A 49 -2.28 -4.70 -16.36
C GLY A 49 -0.97 -5.33 -16.82
N GLU A 50 -0.20 -4.58 -17.60
CA GLU A 50 1.17 -4.95 -17.97
C GLU A 50 2.17 -4.33 -16.97
N VAL A 51 2.22 -4.88 -15.76
CA VAL A 51 3.18 -4.49 -14.72
C VAL A 51 4.04 -5.69 -14.36
N LYS A 52 5.36 -5.56 -14.54
CA LYS A 52 6.31 -6.66 -14.29
C LYS A 52 6.69 -6.86 -12.83
N GLN A 53 6.52 -5.84 -12.00
CA GLN A 53 6.90 -5.91 -10.60
C GLN A 53 5.75 -5.45 -9.71
N GLU A 54 4.96 -6.41 -9.25
CA GLU A 54 3.99 -6.23 -8.18
C GLU A 54 4.27 -7.23 -7.07
N ILE A 55 4.83 -6.72 -5.98
CA ILE A 55 5.40 -7.52 -4.90
C ILE A 55 4.56 -7.37 -3.63
N GLU A 56 3.99 -8.48 -3.17
CA GLU A 56 3.32 -8.52 -1.88
C GLU A 56 4.34 -8.47 -0.74
N ILE A 57 4.11 -7.58 0.20
CA ILE A 57 4.96 -7.40 1.37
C ILE A 57 4.42 -8.23 2.53
N SER A 58 5.30 -8.98 3.18
CA SER A 58 4.95 -9.88 4.26
C SER A 58 4.30 -9.18 5.45
N ARG A 59 3.35 -9.84 6.09
CA ARG A 59 2.67 -9.32 7.28
C ARG A 59 3.64 -9.05 8.44
N THR A 60 4.70 -9.84 8.55
CA THR A 60 5.76 -9.62 9.54
C THR A 60 6.47 -8.28 9.32
N PHE A 61 6.82 -7.96 8.07
CA PHE A 61 7.43 -6.67 7.74
C PHE A 61 6.47 -5.50 8.03
N ILE A 62 5.21 -5.63 7.61
CA ILE A 62 4.18 -4.60 7.85
C ILE A 62 4.04 -4.32 9.34
N ASN A 63 3.89 -5.36 10.16
CA ASN A 63 3.72 -5.23 11.60
C ASN A 63 4.94 -4.57 12.26
N LYS A 64 6.14 -4.92 11.84
CA LYS A 64 7.39 -4.40 12.41
C LYS A 64 7.68 -2.95 12.02
N PHE A 65 7.40 -2.54 10.78
CA PHE A 65 7.90 -1.29 10.25
C PHE A 65 6.83 -0.29 9.82
N LEU A 66 5.61 -0.73 9.48
CA LEU A 66 4.58 0.10 8.87
C LEU A 66 3.35 0.29 9.74
N SER A 67 3.00 -0.67 10.59
CA SER A 67 1.72 -0.71 11.29
C SER A 67 1.44 0.54 12.13
N LYS A 68 2.45 1.07 12.83
CA LYS A 68 2.31 2.30 13.62
C LYS A 68 1.98 3.50 12.73
N PHE A 69 2.76 3.70 11.67
CA PHE A 69 2.56 4.80 10.72
C PHE A 69 1.18 4.72 10.05
N LEU A 70 0.79 3.54 9.56
CA LEU A 70 -0.51 3.33 8.92
C LEU A 70 -1.64 3.59 9.92
N LYS A 71 -1.60 2.97 11.10
CA LYS A 71 -2.62 3.13 12.14
C LYS A 71 -2.85 4.59 12.53
N GLU A 72 -1.78 5.35 12.78
CA GLU A 72 -1.86 6.77 13.15
C GLU A 72 -2.49 7.62 12.04
N ASN A 73 -2.10 7.40 10.79
CA ASN A 73 -2.61 8.17 9.67
C ASN A 73 -4.05 7.79 9.31
N ILE A 74 -4.40 6.50 9.37
CA ILE A 74 -5.77 6.05 9.15
C ILE A 74 -6.71 6.56 10.26
N LYS A 75 -6.29 6.54 11.53
CA LYS A 75 -7.05 7.17 12.63
C LYS A 75 -7.32 8.65 12.36
N LYS A 76 -6.29 9.40 11.93
CA LYS A 76 -6.44 10.82 11.58
C LYS A 76 -7.40 11.02 10.40
N PHE A 77 -7.31 10.16 9.39
CA PHE A 77 -8.20 10.20 8.23
C PHE A 77 -9.66 9.95 8.65
N ILE A 78 -9.94 8.88 9.36
CA ILE A 78 -11.29 8.52 9.81
C ILE A 78 -11.88 9.64 10.71
N LYS A 79 -11.08 10.16 11.65
CA LYS A 79 -11.53 11.27 12.50
C LYS A 79 -11.88 12.52 11.71
N LYS A 80 -11.00 12.93 10.78
CA LYS A 80 -11.20 14.15 9.98
C LYS A 80 -12.29 14.02 8.91
N SER A 81 -12.44 12.84 8.32
CA SER A 81 -13.34 12.62 7.19
C SER A 81 -14.74 12.22 7.62
N LEU A 82 -14.87 11.42 8.68
CA LEU A 82 -16.14 10.82 9.10
C LEU A 82 -16.57 11.25 10.52
N ASN A 83 -15.73 12.01 11.24
CA ASN A 83 -15.88 12.35 12.65
C ASN A 83 -16.08 11.13 13.57
N LYS A 84 -15.52 9.99 13.20
CA LYS A 84 -15.57 8.74 13.95
C LYS A 84 -14.22 8.39 14.56
N ASN A 85 -14.23 7.59 15.63
CA ASN A 85 -13.03 7.02 16.21
C ASN A 85 -12.78 5.63 15.61
N LEU A 86 -11.52 5.31 15.31
CA LEU A 86 -11.12 3.99 14.84
C LEU A 86 -10.71 3.14 16.05
N ASN A 87 -11.47 2.11 16.36
CA ASN A 87 -11.18 1.18 17.46
C ASN A 87 -10.21 0.08 17.04
N THR A 88 -10.46 -0.52 15.87
CA THR A 88 -9.65 -1.62 15.34
C THR A 88 -9.12 -1.29 13.95
N PHE A 89 -7.96 -1.85 13.63
CA PHE A 89 -7.30 -1.66 12.35
C PHE A 89 -6.59 -2.95 11.93
N LYS A 90 -6.83 -3.39 10.71
CA LYS A 90 -6.17 -4.55 10.12
C LYS A 90 -5.79 -4.23 8.68
N VAL A 91 -4.52 -4.39 8.34
CA VAL A 91 -4.07 -4.41 6.95
C VAL A 91 -4.44 -5.76 6.35
N LYS A 92 -5.23 -5.77 5.30
CA LYS A 92 -5.57 -7.00 4.58
C LYS A 92 -4.40 -7.42 3.70
N ASN A 93 -4.06 -6.55 2.74
CA ASN A 93 -3.00 -6.77 1.76
C ASN A 93 -2.15 -5.51 1.67
N PHE A 94 -0.90 -5.68 1.36
CA PHE A 94 0.03 -4.58 1.08
C PHE A 94 0.99 -5.05 0.01
N TRP A 95 1.00 -4.37 -1.12
CA TRP A 95 1.92 -4.65 -2.21
C TRP A 95 2.59 -3.38 -2.69
N VAL A 96 3.71 -3.56 -3.36
CA VAL A 96 4.47 -2.49 -4.01
C VAL A 96 4.46 -2.73 -5.50
N VAL A 97 4.00 -1.74 -6.24
CA VAL A 97 4.06 -1.72 -7.70
C VAL A 97 5.25 -0.86 -8.11
N ARG A 98 6.17 -1.42 -8.88
CA ARG A 98 7.20 -0.67 -9.61
C ARG A 98 6.84 -0.68 -11.09
N GLN A 99 6.45 0.47 -11.59
CA GLN A 99 6.01 0.65 -12.97
C GLN A 99 7.13 1.30 -13.78
N PHE A 100 7.50 0.67 -14.88
CA PHE A 100 8.54 1.14 -15.78
C PHE A 100 7.94 1.73 -17.06
N LYS A 101 8.79 2.26 -17.94
CA LYS A 101 8.38 2.82 -19.22
C LYS A 101 7.59 1.78 -20.04
N ASN A 102 6.46 2.18 -20.60
CA ASN A 102 5.51 1.38 -21.36
C ASN A 102 4.71 0.33 -20.54
N GLU A 103 4.84 0.32 -19.24
CA GLU A 103 3.96 -0.46 -18.37
C GLU A 103 2.76 0.39 -17.92
N TYR A 104 1.61 -0.24 -17.73
CA TYR A 104 0.42 0.44 -17.25
C TYR A 104 -0.39 -0.45 -16.32
N ASN A 105 -1.09 0.21 -15.39
CA ASN A 105 -2.08 -0.43 -14.53
C ASN A 105 -3.44 0.17 -14.90
N PRO A 106 -4.39 -0.62 -15.43
CA PRO A 106 -5.68 -0.10 -15.87
C PRO A 106 -6.52 0.39 -14.68
N ILE A 107 -7.58 1.12 -14.98
CA ILE A 107 -8.58 1.51 -13.98
C ILE A 107 -9.17 0.23 -13.38
N HIS A 108 -9.11 0.11 -12.06
CA HIS A 108 -9.60 -1.03 -11.31
C HIS A 108 -10.14 -0.58 -9.95
N TYR A 109 -10.81 -1.50 -9.26
CA TYR A 109 -11.31 -1.26 -7.92
C TYR A 109 -10.69 -2.22 -6.91
N HIS A 110 -10.65 -1.79 -5.66
CA HIS A 110 -10.20 -2.62 -4.53
C HIS A 110 -11.34 -2.91 -3.58
N SER A 111 -11.38 -4.13 -3.06
CA SER A 111 -12.26 -4.50 -1.95
C SER A 111 -11.68 -4.02 -0.62
N GLY A 112 -12.53 -3.62 0.31
CA GLY A 112 -12.12 -3.19 1.65
C GLY A 112 -12.76 -1.86 2.05
N SER A 113 -12.57 -1.49 3.31
CA SER A 113 -13.13 -0.24 3.86
C SER A 113 -12.28 0.98 3.48
N LEU A 114 -11.02 0.78 3.23
CA LEU A 114 -10.04 1.79 2.79
C LEU A 114 -9.03 1.16 1.84
N SER A 115 -8.63 1.93 0.84
CA SER A 115 -7.56 1.63 -0.08
C SER A 115 -6.61 2.83 -0.20
N GLY A 116 -5.34 2.60 -0.49
CA GLY A 116 -4.33 3.65 -0.66
C GLY A 116 -3.05 3.12 -1.23
#